data_34b6ab6b643043c7917a586e20d86f02
#
_entry.id   34b6ab6b643043c7917a586e20d86f02
#
_cell.length_a   1.000
_cell.length_b   1.000
_cell.length_c   1.000
_cell.angle_alpha   90.00
_cell.angle_beta   90.00
_cell.angle_gamma   90.00
#
_symmetry.space_group_name_H-M   'P 1'
#
loop_
_entity.id
_entity.type
_entity.pdbx_description
1 polymer ?
#
loop_
_entity_poly.entity_id
_entity_poly.type
_entity_poly.pdbx_seq_one_letter_code
_entity_poly.pdbx_strand_id
1 'polypeptide(L)'
;QVKAGSNPFELDEAIKFGLLFGVVVLIAKAAQVYLGDAGLYLAAGIAGLTDVDAITLAMADLAKTDDSNVSTAARAIVIAMMANTLTKSGMTIGLGSPELRRITLPISGLLIAVGIAGALFVEGRAAIARPSAQEPPCSLSES
;
A
#
# COMPACT_ATOMS: atom_id res chain seq x y z
N GLN A 1 38.18 -9.71 5.45
CA GLN A 1 37.56 -10.95 4.95
C GLN A 1 36.16 -11.02 5.58
N VAL A 2 35.14 -10.63 4.82
CA VAL A 2 33.77 -10.89 5.18
C VAL A 2 33.57 -12.41 5.06
N LYS A 3 33.50 -13.10 6.21
CA LYS A 3 33.09 -14.50 6.23
C LYS A 3 31.65 -14.58 5.72
N ALA A 4 31.47 -15.02 4.50
CA ALA A 4 30.20 -15.56 4.03
C ALA A 4 29.95 -16.89 4.78
N GLY A 5 29.56 -16.78 6.04
CA GLY A 5 29.10 -17.87 6.86
C GLY A 5 27.58 -17.84 6.83
N SER A 6 26.98 -18.85 6.22
CA SER A 6 25.56 -19.15 6.28
C SER A 6 25.10 -19.15 7.74
N ASN A 7 24.56 -18.03 8.19
CA ASN A 7 23.99 -17.91 9.52
C ASN A 7 22.60 -18.56 9.44
N PRO A 8 22.34 -19.68 10.14
CA PRO A 8 21.04 -20.34 10.08
C PRO A 8 19.90 -19.42 10.53
N PHE A 9 20.20 -18.36 11.27
CA PHE A 9 19.24 -17.33 11.67
C PHE A 9 18.70 -16.50 10.50
N GLU A 10 19.51 -16.21 9.47
CA GLU A 10 19.05 -15.47 8.28
C GLU A 10 18.07 -16.28 7.44
N LEU A 11 18.27 -17.59 7.33
CA LEU A 11 17.37 -18.47 6.58
C LEU A 11 16.02 -18.62 7.29
N ASP A 12 16.01 -18.74 8.61
CA ASP A 12 14.78 -18.84 9.41
C ASP A 12 13.94 -17.56 9.31
N GLU A 13 14.59 -16.40 9.37
CA GLU A 13 13.93 -15.11 9.18
C GLU A 13 13.41 -14.92 7.75
N ALA A 14 14.18 -15.33 6.75
CA ALA A 14 13.76 -15.29 5.36
C ALA A 14 12.53 -16.18 5.10
N ILE A 15 12.47 -17.37 5.69
CA ILE A 15 11.33 -18.28 5.60
C ILE A 15 10.10 -17.67 6.30
N LYS A 16 10.26 -17.12 7.48
CA LYS A 16 9.17 -16.44 8.21
C LYS A 16 8.63 -15.25 7.43
N PHE A 17 9.51 -14.43 6.84
CA PHE A 17 9.10 -13.31 6.01
C PHE A 17 8.39 -13.78 4.74
N GLY A 18 8.90 -14.80 4.06
CA GLY A 18 8.26 -15.38 2.88
C GLY A 18 6.88 -15.96 3.17
N LEU A 19 6.72 -16.63 4.32
CA LEU A 19 5.43 -17.16 4.77
C LEU A 19 4.45 -16.02 5.09
N LEU A 20 4.90 -15.00 5.82
CA LEU A 20 4.11 -13.80 6.12
C LEU A 20 3.66 -13.11 4.85
N PHE A 21 4.59 -12.91 3.90
CA PHE A 21 4.28 -12.33 2.60
C PHE A 21 3.23 -13.14 1.85
N GLY A 22 3.37 -14.46 1.78
CA GLY A 22 2.38 -15.34 1.15
C GLY A 22 0.99 -15.22 1.76
N VAL A 23 0.90 -15.15 3.09
CA VAL A 23 -0.37 -14.95 3.81
C VAL A 23 -0.97 -13.59 3.49
N VAL A 24 -0.17 -12.51 3.48
CA VAL A 24 -0.63 -11.16 3.14
C VAL A 24 -1.16 -11.09 1.71
N VAL A 25 -0.45 -11.69 0.74
CA VAL A 25 -0.90 -11.77 -0.67
C VAL A 25 -2.23 -12.53 -0.77
N LEU A 26 -2.35 -13.65 -0.08
CA LEU A 26 -3.58 -14.45 -0.09
C LEU A 26 -4.77 -13.67 0.47
N ILE A 27 -4.59 -13.01 1.60
CA ILE A 27 -5.63 -12.18 2.23
C ILE A 27 -6.00 -11.00 1.33
N ALA A 28 -5.03 -10.32 0.73
CA ALA A 28 -5.25 -9.20 -0.17
C ALA A 28 -6.06 -9.62 -1.41
N LYS A 29 -5.69 -10.74 -2.04
CA LYS A 29 -6.42 -11.31 -3.19
C LYS A 29 -7.83 -11.77 -2.80
N ALA A 30 -7.99 -12.44 -1.67
CA ALA A 30 -9.30 -12.84 -1.17
C ALA A 30 -10.19 -11.61 -0.90
N ALA A 31 -9.65 -10.59 -0.22
CA ALA A 31 -10.38 -9.36 0.05
C ALA A 31 -10.80 -8.65 -1.25
N GLN A 32 -9.95 -8.62 -2.27
CA GLN A 32 -10.27 -8.07 -3.58
C GLN A 32 -11.40 -8.85 -4.28
N VAL A 33 -11.36 -10.18 -4.24
CA VAL A 33 -12.37 -11.03 -4.88
C VAL A 33 -13.74 -10.89 -4.20
N TYR A 34 -13.79 -10.85 -2.86
CA TYR A 34 -15.06 -10.83 -2.12
C TYR A 34 -15.63 -9.43 -1.91
N LEU A 35 -14.79 -8.40 -1.74
CA LEU A 35 -15.22 -7.04 -1.42
C LEU A 35 -14.76 -5.99 -2.46
N GLY A 36 -14.12 -6.43 -3.55
CA GLY A 36 -13.58 -5.52 -4.56
C GLY A 36 -12.47 -4.62 -4.03
N ASP A 37 -12.33 -3.43 -4.61
CA ASP A 37 -11.28 -2.47 -4.24
C ASP A 37 -11.37 -2.02 -2.78
N ALA A 38 -12.57 -1.91 -2.21
CA ALA A 38 -12.75 -1.55 -0.81
C ALA A 38 -12.13 -2.59 0.14
N GLY A 39 -12.27 -3.88 -0.18
CA GLY A 39 -11.64 -4.95 0.57
C GLY A 39 -10.12 -4.91 0.52
N LEU A 40 -9.57 -4.57 -0.64
CA LEU A 40 -8.13 -4.42 -0.81
C LEU A 40 -7.59 -3.26 0.03
N TYR A 41 -8.28 -2.13 0.08
CA TYR A 41 -7.90 -0.98 0.91
C TYR A 41 -7.97 -1.29 2.42
N LEU A 42 -8.99 -2.03 2.85
CA LEU A 42 -9.09 -2.50 4.23
C LEU A 42 -7.95 -3.45 4.59
N ALA A 43 -7.66 -4.42 3.73
CA ALA A 43 -6.55 -5.34 3.92
C ALA A 43 -5.20 -4.61 3.97
N ALA A 44 -5.00 -3.62 3.09
CA ALA A 44 -3.81 -2.79 3.07
C ALA A 44 -3.67 -1.95 4.35
N GLY A 45 -4.75 -1.36 4.84
CA GLY A 45 -4.76 -0.62 6.10
C GLY A 45 -4.38 -1.51 7.29
N ILE A 46 -5.00 -2.67 7.43
CA ILE A 46 -4.72 -3.63 8.51
C ILE A 46 -3.29 -4.17 8.43
N ALA A 47 -2.84 -4.58 7.24
CA ALA A 47 -1.47 -5.06 7.04
C ALA A 47 -0.44 -3.97 7.34
N GLY A 48 -0.74 -2.73 6.93
CA GLY A 48 0.10 -1.56 7.18
C GLY A 48 0.28 -1.23 8.66
N LEU A 49 -0.66 -1.59 9.54
CA LEU A 49 -0.50 -1.43 10.99
C LEU A 49 0.69 -2.26 11.53
N THR A 50 0.94 -3.40 10.92
CA THR A 50 2.01 -4.31 11.33
C THR A 50 3.29 -4.03 10.56
N ASP A 51 3.23 -4.16 9.22
CA ASP A 51 4.37 -3.98 8.33
C ASP A 51 3.92 -3.54 6.94
N VAL A 52 4.56 -2.49 6.44
CA VAL A 52 4.26 -1.95 5.12
C VAL A 52 4.99 -2.68 3.99
N ASP A 53 6.09 -3.36 4.28
CA ASP A 53 6.94 -3.97 3.26
C ASP A 53 6.24 -5.14 2.56
N ALA A 54 5.62 -6.03 3.34
CA ALA A 54 4.89 -7.17 2.82
C ALA A 54 3.70 -6.75 1.93
N ILE A 55 2.91 -5.76 2.36
CA ILE A 55 1.76 -5.29 1.58
C ILE A 55 2.20 -4.52 0.33
N THR A 56 3.30 -3.77 0.39
CA THR A 56 3.86 -3.05 -0.77
C THR A 56 4.29 -4.04 -1.85
N LEU A 57 4.97 -5.11 -1.49
CA LEU A 57 5.35 -6.18 -2.41
C LEU A 57 4.12 -6.89 -3.00
N ALA A 58 3.11 -7.17 -2.18
CA ALA A 58 1.86 -7.78 -2.63
C ALA A 58 1.11 -6.89 -3.62
N MET A 59 1.06 -5.59 -3.38
CA MET A 59 0.44 -4.62 -4.29
C MET A 59 1.24 -4.44 -5.58
N ALA A 60 2.57 -4.46 -5.51
CA ALA A 60 3.43 -4.41 -6.68
C ALA A 60 3.25 -5.65 -7.57
N ASP A 61 3.04 -6.82 -6.99
CA ASP A 61 2.74 -8.04 -7.75
C ASP A 61 1.35 -7.98 -8.39
N LEU A 62 0.35 -7.48 -7.67
CA LEU A 62 -0.99 -7.26 -8.19
C LEU A 62 -1.01 -6.30 -9.40
N ALA A 63 -0.22 -5.22 -9.33
CA ALA A 63 -0.10 -4.24 -10.40
C ALA A 63 0.51 -4.80 -11.68
N LYS A 64 1.32 -5.87 -11.61
CA LYS A 64 1.88 -6.54 -12.78
C LYS A 64 0.85 -7.38 -13.56
N THR A 65 -0.23 -7.76 -12.91
CA THR A 65 -1.19 -8.71 -13.48
C THR A 65 -2.16 -8.02 -14.44
N ASP A 66 -2.45 -6.73 -14.23
CA ASP A 66 -3.37 -5.95 -15.07
C ASP A 66 -3.11 -4.45 -14.85
N ASP A 67 -3.01 -3.69 -15.93
CA ASP A 67 -2.80 -2.23 -15.90
C ASP A 67 -3.93 -1.47 -15.18
N SER A 68 -5.14 -2.02 -15.16
CA SER A 68 -6.27 -1.46 -14.41
C SER A 68 -6.04 -1.45 -12.89
N ASN A 69 -5.22 -2.38 -12.40
CA ASN A 69 -4.92 -2.52 -10.98
C ASN A 69 -3.83 -1.58 -10.47
N VAL A 70 -3.08 -0.90 -11.36
CA VAL A 70 -1.95 -0.03 -10.96
C VAL A 70 -2.43 1.12 -10.05
N SER A 71 -3.51 1.78 -10.39
CA SER A 71 -4.06 2.89 -9.59
C SER A 71 -4.59 2.40 -8.24
N THR A 72 -5.26 1.26 -8.22
CA THR A 72 -5.80 0.62 -7.01
C THR A 72 -4.66 0.15 -6.10
N ALA A 73 -3.62 -0.48 -6.66
CA ALA A 73 -2.43 -0.89 -5.93
C ALA A 73 -1.67 0.32 -5.34
N ALA A 74 -1.49 1.39 -6.10
CA ALA A 74 -0.84 2.60 -5.61
C ALA A 74 -1.59 3.23 -4.43
N ARG A 75 -2.91 3.31 -4.49
CA ARG A 75 -3.75 3.80 -3.37
C ARG A 75 -3.64 2.90 -2.15
N ALA A 76 -3.67 1.58 -2.34
CA ALA A 76 -3.52 0.61 -1.27
C ALA A 76 -2.16 0.76 -0.55
N ILE A 77 -1.08 0.97 -1.29
CA ILE A 77 0.26 1.24 -0.73
C ILE A 77 0.25 2.53 0.10
N VAL A 78 -0.34 3.61 -0.41
CA VAL A 78 -0.42 4.88 0.34
C VAL A 78 -1.20 4.70 1.64
N ILE A 79 -2.34 4.00 1.62
CA ILE A 79 -3.13 3.68 2.82
C ILE A 79 -2.30 2.89 3.82
N ALA A 80 -1.58 1.86 3.36
CA ALA A 80 -0.72 1.05 4.22
C ALA A 80 0.42 1.87 4.85
N MET A 81 1.07 2.73 4.06
CA MET A 81 2.12 3.63 4.56
C MET A 81 1.60 4.60 5.61
N MET A 82 0.42 5.17 5.40
CA MET A 82 -0.22 6.06 6.37
C MET A 82 -0.58 5.32 7.67
N ALA A 83 -1.16 4.13 7.57
CA ALA A 83 -1.48 3.29 8.71
C ALA A 83 -0.22 2.93 9.51
N ASN A 84 0.87 2.53 8.84
CA ASN A 84 2.15 2.22 9.47
C ASN A 84 2.77 3.45 10.18
N THR A 85 2.77 4.60 9.50
CA THR A 85 3.28 5.84 10.08
C THR A 85 2.48 6.25 11.31
N LEU A 86 1.14 6.15 11.25
CA LEU A 86 0.27 6.48 12.36
C LEU A 86 0.50 5.55 13.56
N THR A 87 0.63 4.25 13.32
CA THR A 87 0.91 3.25 14.37
C THR A 87 2.26 3.50 15.03
N LYS A 88 3.33 3.67 14.25
CA LYS A 88 4.67 3.92 14.77
C LYS A 88 4.76 5.26 15.50
N SER A 89 4.11 6.29 14.98
CA SER A 89 4.03 7.59 15.66
C SER A 89 3.23 7.50 16.96
N GLY A 90 2.11 6.77 16.94
CA GLY A 90 1.30 6.52 18.12
C GLY A 90 2.07 5.78 19.24
N MET A 91 2.84 4.76 18.87
CA MET A 91 3.73 4.06 19.81
C MET A 91 4.79 4.99 20.37
N THR A 92 5.41 5.81 19.53
CA THR A 92 6.44 6.77 19.95
C THR A 92 5.86 7.84 20.90
N ILE A 93 4.64 8.30 20.62
CA ILE A 93 3.94 9.27 21.48
C ILE A 93 3.50 8.63 22.79
N GLY A 94 3.04 7.38 22.77
CA GLY A 94 2.57 6.67 23.95
C GLY A 94 3.67 6.24 24.91
N LEU A 95 4.76 5.69 24.36
CA LEU A 95 5.84 5.05 25.13
C LEU A 95 7.12 5.88 25.16
N GLY A 96 7.26 6.89 24.31
CA GLY A 96 8.48 7.68 24.17
C GLY A 96 8.61 8.82 25.17
N SER A 97 9.86 9.31 25.33
CA SER A 97 10.17 10.48 26.15
C SER A 97 9.56 11.75 25.54
N PRO A 98 9.36 12.82 26.37
CA PRO A 98 8.83 14.10 25.86
C PRO A 98 9.67 14.73 24.75
N GLU A 99 10.98 14.51 24.78
CA GLU A 99 11.92 14.99 23.75
C GLU A 99 11.69 14.27 22.42
N LEU A 100 11.50 12.96 22.47
CA LEU A 100 11.22 12.14 21.28
C LEU A 100 9.87 12.52 20.65
N ARG A 101 8.85 12.77 21.45
CA ARG A 101 7.55 13.28 20.98
C ARG A 101 7.67 14.58 20.20
N ARG A 102 8.48 15.52 20.72
CA ARG A 102 8.66 16.84 20.13
C ARG A 102 9.30 16.79 18.74
N ILE A 103 10.14 15.78 18.48
CA ILE A 103 10.80 15.55 17.19
C ILE A 103 9.92 14.72 16.27
N THR A 104 9.29 13.68 16.79
CA THR A 104 8.51 12.73 15.98
C THR A 104 7.21 13.34 15.44
N LEU A 105 6.51 14.14 16.25
CA LEU A 105 5.24 14.76 15.85
C LEU A 105 5.32 15.57 14.56
N PRO A 106 6.23 16.54 14.39
CA PRO A 106 6.29 17.32 13.15
C PRO A 106 6.72 16.47 11.94
N ILE A 107 7.61 15.50 12.13
CA ILE A 107 8.09 14.63 11.06
C ILE A 107 6.95 13.71 10.59
N SER A 108 6.23 13.09 11.50
CA SER A 108 5.09 12.24 11.18
C SER A 108 3.95 13.04 10.54
N GLY A 109 3.69 14.24 11.03
CA GLY A 109 2.71 15.15 10.42
C GLY A 109 3.08 15.52 8.99
N LEU A 110 4.36 15.82 8.73
CA LEU A 110 4.85 16.09 7.38
C LEU A 110 4.70 14.87 6.45
N LEU A 111 5.08 13.67 6.93
CA LEU A 111 4.95 12.44 6.14
C LEU A 111 3.49 12.14 5.77
N ILE A 112 2.58 12.31 6.71
CA ILE A 112 1.14 12.13 6.47
C ILE A 112 0.63 13.17 5.46
N ALA A 113 1.02 14.43 5.61
CA ALA A 113 0.62 15.50 4.69
C ALA A 113 1.12 15.24 3.26
N VAL A 114 2.38 14.81 3.10
CA VAL A 114 2.95 14.41 1.81
C VAL A 114 2.24 13.19 1.23
N GLY A 115 1.91 12.21 2.07
CA GLY A 115 1.14 11.02 1.66
C GLY A 115 -0.25 11.39 1.13
N ILE A 116 -0.97 12.26 1.82
CA ILE A 116 -2.29 12.76 1.38
C ILE A 116 -2.16 13.55 0.07
N ALA A 117 -1.20 14.47 -0.01
CA ALA A 117 -0.95 15.26 -1.22
C ALA A 117 -0.61 14.36 -2.43
N GLY A 118 0.22 13.33 -2.22
CA GLY A 118 0.54 12.33 -3.24
C GLY A 118 -0.68 11.54 -3.72
N ALA A 119 -1.54 11.12 -2.79
CA ALA A 119 -2.78 10.41 -3.12
C ALA A 119 -3.72 11.29 -3.97
N LEU A 120 -3.93 12.54 -3.57
CA LEU A 120 -4.76 13.50 -4.31
C LEU A 120 -4.17 13.83 -5.69
N PHE A 121 -2.84 13.92 -5.80
CA PHE A 121 -2.17 14.15 -7.08
C PHE A 121 -2.38 12.99 -8.06
N VAL A 122 -2.28 11.75 -7.58
CA VAL A 122 -2.54 10.55 -8.38
C VAL A 122 -3.99 10.51 -8.85
N GLU A 123 -4.94 10.88 -8.00
CA GLU A 123 -6.36 10.96 -8.37
C GLU A 123 -6.63 12.04 -9.42
N GLY A 124 -6.03 13.20 -9.27
CA GLY A 124 -6.15 14.31 -10.24
C GLY A 124 -5.62 13.90 -11.61
N ARG A 125 -4.50 13.21 -11.69
CA ARG A 125 -3.96 12.71 -12.97
C ARG A 125 -4.81 11.61 -13.59
N ALA A 126 -5.34 10.70 -12.80
CA ALA A 126 -6.23 9.65 -13.29
C ALA A 126 -7.55 10.21 -13.84
N ALA A 127 -8.07 11.29 -13.26
CA ALA A 127 -9.26 12.00 -13.75
C ALA A 127 -9.01 12.71 -15.09
N ILE A 128 -7.82 13.28 -15.29
CA ILE A 128 -7.44 13.97 -16.52
C ILE A 128 -7.12 12.97 -17.65
N ALA A 129 -6.60 11.80 -17.32
CA ALA A 129 -6.22 10.76 -18.27
C ALA A 129 -7.40 9.89 -18.77
N ARG A 130 -8.63 10.13 -18.30
CA ARG A 130 -9.84 9.55 -18.89
C ARG A 130 -10.36 10.50 -19.98
N PRO A 131 -9.97 10.38 -21.26
CA PRO A 131 -10.68 11.03 -22.35
C PRO A 131 -12.09 10.46 -22.35
N SER A 132 -13.04 11.30 -22.65
CA SER A 132 -14.46 11.00 -22.83
C SER A 132 -14.72 9.87 -23.84
N ALA A 133 -14.45 8.63 -23.45
CA ALA A 133 -14.77 7.43 -24.20
C ALA A 133 -16.18 6.97 -23.87
N GLN A 134 -17.16 7.89 -24.01
CA GLN A 134 -18.59 7.59 -24.04
C GLN A 134 -19.26 8.44 -25.09
N GLU A 135 -18.75 8.38 -26.34
CA GLU A 135 -19.64 8.59 -27.46
C GLU A 135 -20.33 7.25 -27.74
N PRO A 136 -21.67 7.21 -27.67
CA PRO A 136 -22.39 6.01 -28.09
C PRO A 136 -22.12 5.79 -29.58
N PRO A 137 -22.01 4.52 -30.06
CA PRO A 137 -21.82 4.26 -31.46
C PRO A 137 -23.00 4.88 -32.22
N CYS A 138 -22.66 5.76 -33.15
CA CYS A 138 -23.62 6.36 -34.10
C CYS A 138 -24.40 5.21 -34.74
N SER A 139 -25.68 5.09 -34.43
CA SER A 139 -26.58 4.19 -35.11
C SER A 139 -26.68 4.62 -36.58
N LEU A 140 -25.92 3.97 -37.45
CA LEU A 140 -26.19 4.03 -38.88
C LEU A 140 -27.54 3.40 -39.10
N SER A 141 -28.56 4.24 -39.22
CA SER A 141 -29.84 3.93 -39.80
C SER A 141 -29.60 3.54 -41.26
N GLU A 142 -29.66 2.25 -41.58
CA GLU A 142 -29.84 1.76 -42.94
C GLU A 142 -31.29 1.93 -43.31
N SER A 143 -31.50 2.77 -44.33
CA SER A 143 -32.70 2.82 -45.16
C SER A 143 -32.61 1.81 -46.30
#